data_d57c2d403d73579082ffd7dec98ce158
#
_entry.id   d57c2d403d73579082ffd7dec98ce158
#
_cell.length_a   1.000
_cell.length_b   1.000
_cell.length_c   1.000
_cell.angle_alpha   90.00
_cell.angle_beta   90.00
_cell.angle_gamma   90.00
#
_symmetry.space_group_name_H-M   'P 1'
#
loop_
_entity.id
_entity.type
_entity.pdbx_description
1 polymer ?
#
loop_
_entity_poly.entity_id
_entity_poly.type
_entity_poly.pdbx_seq_one_letter_code
_entity_poly.pdbx_strand_id
1 'polypeptide(L)'
;MYDQYNRKIDYLRISLTDRCNLHCRYCQPEVSEYVPHNEILRYEELLRICRAALQLGIRKFKITGGEPLLRKGCSDFIASLKQLEGVEQVTLTTNGTLLSRQLPALIAAGVDSVNVSLDTLNEAYYKELTGGSLGSVLQALQELQAAGIPFKLNCVPLAENGFADIRQLLQLADKYNVPLRFIELMPLDCNANLQGLSGSEIRTILAQAGLKLQPDAQRYGNGPASYWRIGGYAMPVGFIEPLHNKFCAVCNRVRLTSVGMLKPCLYSDDGIDLKHLLRDGISDTELLQTMQKIIYAKPDGHRFEVQAARFNMSQIGG
;
A
#
# COMPACT_ATOMS: atom_id res chain seq x y z
N MET A 1 11.18 7.77 -15.73
CA MET A 1 12.47 8.48 -15.60
C MET A 1 13.43 7.71 -14.70
N TYR A 2 14.69 8.15 -14.61
CA TYR A 2 15.69 7.61 -13.67
C TYR A 2 16.01 8.66 -12.62
N ASP A 3 16.27 8.22 -11.39
CA ASP A 3 16.75 9.09 -10.32
C ASP A 3 18.29 9.20 -10.33
N GLN A 4 18.88 9.96 -9.40
CA GLN A 4 20.33 10.18 -9.29
C GLN A 4 21.14 8.91 -8.99
N TYR A 5 20.49 7.82 -8.57
CA TYR A 5 21.10 6.50 -8.34
C TYR A 5 20.80 5.49 -9.45
N ASN A 6 20.34 5.98 -10.61
CA ASN A 6 19.99 5.17 -11.77
C ASN A 6 18.88 4.14 -11.53
N ARG A 7 17.96 4.40 -10.57
CA ARG A 7 16.77 3.57 -10.36
C ARG A 7 15.65 4.06 -11.27
N LYS A 8 15.02 3.15 -12.00
CA LYS A 8 13.86 3.47 -12.84
C LYS A 8 12.65 3.73 -11.94
N ILE A 9 12.16 4.97 -11.94
CA ILE A 9 10.96 5.37 -11.19
C ILE A 9 9.77 5.33 -12.15
N ASP A 10 8.91 4.32 -11.99
CA ASP A 10 7.75 4.05 -12.85
C ASP A 10 6.42 3.87 -12.10
N TYR A 11 6.42 4.13 -10.78
CA TYR A 11 5.32 3.79 -9.90
C TYR A 11 4.98 4.93 -8.92
N LEU A 12 3.74 5.45 -9.00
CA LEU A 12 3.21 6.45 -8.07
C LEU A 12 2.15 5.85 -7.16
N ARG A 13 2.34 6.01 -5.84
CA ARG A 13 1.30 5.72 -4.85
C ARG A 13 0.57 7.01 -4.53
N ILE A 14 -0.77 6.98 -4.58
CA ILE A 14 -1.63 8.13 -4.37
C ILE A 14 -2.52 7.86 -3.15
N SER A 15 -2.34 8.64 -2.09
CA SER A 15 -3.27 8.67 -0.97
C SER A 15 -4.44 9.57 -1.33
N LEU A 16 -5.66 9.02 -1.37
CA LEU A 16 -6.86 9.81 -1.67
C LEU A 16 -7.39 10.56 -0.45
N THR A 17 -7.14 10.04 0.74
CA THR A 17 -7.65 10.57 2.01
C THR A 17 -6.79 10.06 3.17
N ASP A 18 -6.72 10.82 4.25
CA ASP A 18 -6.15 10.41 5.53
C ASP A 18 -7.17 9.65 6.42
N ARG A 19 -8.47 9.71 6.05
CA ARG A 19 -9.55 9.09 6.83
C ARG A 19 -9.60 7.59 6.62
N CYS A 20 -9.84 6.87 7.71
CA CYS A 20 -10.07 5.42 7.72
C CYS A 20 -11.27 5.11 8.60
N ASN A 21 -12.01 4.08 8.27
CA ASN A 21 -13.10 3.55 9.09
C ASN A 21 -12.65 2.44 10.04
N LEU A 22 -11.35 2.11 10.05
CA LEU A 22 -10.69 1.24 11.01
C LEU A 22 -9.66 2.05 11.80
N HIS A 23 -9.33 1.55 13.01
CA HIS A 23 -8.35 2.15 13.92
C HIS A 23 -7.27 1.12 14.28
N CYS A 24 -6.59 0.60 13.23
CA CYS A 24 -5.55 -0.42 13.44
C CYS A 24 -4.45 0.11 14.36
N ARG A 25 -4.16 -0.61 15.44
CA ARG A 25 -3.21 -0.25 16.51
C ARG A 25 -1.82 0.11 15.98
N TYR A 26 -1.40 -0.47 14.85
CA TYR A 26 -0.09 -0.24 14.26
C TYR A 26 -0.06 0.91 13.23
N CYS A 27 -1.20 1.46 12.83
CA CYS A 27 -1.32 2.34 11.66
C CYS A 27 -1.56 3.80 12.03
N GLN A 28 -2.42 4.05 13.02
CA GLN A 28 -2.80 5.39 13.45
C GLN A 28 -3.11 5.41 14.95
N PRO A 29 -2.92 6.55 15.63
CA PRO A 29 -3.29 6.70 17.03
C PRO A 29 -4.81 6.60 17.22
N GLU A 30 -5.25 6.25 18.44
CA GLU A 30 -6.68 6.16 18.81
C GLU A 30 -7.44 7.45 18.51
N VAL A 31 -6.80 8.59 18.73
CA VAL A 31 -7.33 9.91 18.41
C VAL A 31 -6.55 10.49 17.25
N SER A 32 -7.16 10.54 16.07
CA SER A 32 -6.57 11.10 14.87
C SER A 32 -7.26 12.42 14.51
N GLU A 33 -6.49 13.48 14.40
CA GLU A 33 -6.96 14.71 13.76
C GLU A 33 -6.93 14.54 12.24
N TYR A 34 -8.09 14.57 11.62
CA TYR A 34 -8.21 14.48 10.17
C TYR A 34 -8.09 15.84 9.52
N VAL A 35 -7.45 15.83 8.37
CA VAL A 35 -7.30 17.04 7.56
C VAL A 35 -8.69 17.53 7.07
N PRO A 36 -8.98 18.85 7.13
CA PRO A 36 -10.19 19.41 6.55
C PRO A 36 -10.34 19.06 5.06
N HIS A 37 -11.56 18.89 4.58
CA HIS A 37 -11.84 18.49 3.20
C HIS A 37 -11.27 19.44 2.14
N ASN A 38 -11.25 20.74 2.41
CA ASN A 38 -10.68 21.75 1.51
C ASN A 38 -9.16 21.68 1.42
N GLU A 39 -8.50 21.00 2.36
CA GLU A 39 -7.05 20.77 2.36
C GLU A 39 -6.63 19.51 1.61
N ILE A 40 -7.58 18.66 1.26
CA ILE A 40 -7.32 17.46 0.45
C ILE A 40 -7.31 17.84 -1.04
N LEU A 41 -6.42 17.21 -1.83
CA LEU A 41 -6.40 17.36 -3.30
C LEU A 41 -7.74 16.96 -3.91
N ARG A 42 -8.27 17.78 -4.82
CA ARG A 42 -9.42 17.44 -5.65
C ARG A 42 -9.05 16.40 -6.70
N TYR A 43 -10.01 15.69 -7.24
CA TYR A 43 -9.73 14.67 -8.27
C TYR A 43 -9.15 15.26 -9.55
N GLU A 44 -9.57 16.47 -9.93
CA GLU A 44 -9.02 17.20 -11.06
C GLU A 44 -7.55 17.56 -10.84
N GLU A 45 -7.18 17.97 -9.61
CA GLU A 45 -5.79 18.25 -9.22
C GLU A 45 -4.95 16.97 -9.28
N LEU A 46 -5.50 15.83 -8.78
CA LEU A 46 -4.86 14.52 -8.87
C LEU A 46 -4.64 14.07 -10.30
N LEU A 47 -5.64 14.23 -11.19
CA LEU A 47 -5.52 13.87 -12.62
C LEU A 47 -4.47 14.72 -13.32
N ARG A 48 -4.36 16.02 -12.98
CA ARG A 48 -3.33 16.91 -13.52
C ARG A 48 -1.93 16.42 -13.11
N ILE A 49 -1.73 16.04 -11.84
CA ILE A 49 -0.48 15.45 -11.37
C ILE A 49 -0.19 14.12 -12.07
N CYS A 50 -1.20 13.27 -12.28
CA CYS A 50 -1.04 12.00 -12.97
C CYS A 50 -0.62 12.18 -14.43
N ARG A 51 -1.15 13.19 -15.15
CA ARG A 51 -0.70 13.52 -16.52
C ARG A 51 0.77 13.93 -16.54
N ALA A 52 1.21 14.77 -15.62
CA ALA A 52 2.62 15.14 -15.50
C ALA A 52 3.49 13.91 -15.15
N ALA A 53 3.02 13.03 -14.26
CA ALA A 53 3.70 11.79 -13.90
C ALA A 53 3.86 10.86 -15.11
N LEU A 54 2.85 10.76 -15.98
CA LEU A 54 2.91 9.99 -17.23
C LEU A 54 3.98 10.52 -18.19
N GLN A 55 4.12 11.85 -18.33
CA GLN A 55 5.19 12.46 -19.14
C GLN A 55 6.59 12.13 -18.59
N LEU A 56 6.73 11.93 -17.28
CA LEU A 56 7.96 11.47 -16.63
C LEU A 56 8.20 9.96 -16.76
N GLY A 57 7.31 9.21 -17.38
CA GLY A 57 7.43 7.77 -17.57
C GLY A 57 6.93 6.93 -16.41
N ILE A 58 6.17 7.51 -15.49
CA ILE A 58 5.41 6.76 -14.49
C ILE A 58 4.20 6.15 -15.18
N ARG A 59 4.03 4.84 -15.09
CA ARG A 59 2.98 4.09 -15.79
C ARG A 59 2.04 3.33 -14.85
N LYS A 60 2.46 3.15 -13.60
CA LYS A 60 1.76 2.33 -12.61
C LYS A 60 1.31 3.20 -11.46
N PHE A 61 0.04 3.08 -11.13
CA PHE A 61 -0.59 3.86 -10.08
C PHE A 61 -1.19 2.94 -9.03
N LYS A 62 -0.95 3.27 -7.75
CA LYS A 62 -1.60 2.60 -6.65
C LYS A 62 -2.45 3.59 -5.87
N ILE A 63 -3.71 3.29 -5.82
CA ILE A 63 -4.68 4.04 -5.04
C ILE A 63 -4.68 3.49 -3.61
N THR A 64 -4.53 4.39 -2.65
CA THR A 64 -4.45 4.11 -1.22
C THR A 64 -4.96 5.33 -0.44
N GLY A 65 -4.72 5.37 0.87
CA GLY A 65 -5.13 6.46 1.74
C GLY A 65 -5.01 6.01 3.19
N GLY A 66 -5.86 6.51 4.05
CA GLY A 66 -6.38 5.75 5.16
C GLY A 66 -7.18 4.59 4.56
N GLU A 67 -8.48 4.78 4.29
CA GLU A 67 -9.25 3.85 3.46
C GLU A 67 -9.76 4.58 2.21
N PRO A 68 -9.23 4.26 1.01
CA PRO A 68 -9.58 4.99 -0.21
C PRO A 68 -11.05 4.88 -0.61
N LEU A 69 -11.71 3.77 -0.25
CA LEU A 69 -13.13 3.54 -0.54
C LEU A 69 -14.08 4.37 0.34
N LEU A 70 -13.58 5.04 1.38
CA LEU A 70 -14.35 6.05 2.10
C LEU A 70 -14.56 7.32 1.29
N ARG A 71 -13.63 7.64 0.40
CA ARG A 71 -13.74 8.86 -0.39
C ARG A 71 -14.73 8.66 -1.54
N LYS A 72 -15.85 9.41 -1.49
CA LYS A 72 -16.86 9.39 -2.55
C LYS A 72 -16.23 9.72 -3.91
N GLY A 73 -16.58 8.96 -4.95
CA GLY A 73 -16.02 9.13 -6.30
C GLY A 73 -14.66 8.44 -6.51
N CYS A 74 -14.22 7.56 -5.60
CA CYS A 74 -12.96 6.81 -5.76
C CYS A 74 -12.97 5.98 -7.05
N SER A 75 -14.07 5.27 -7.37
CA SER A 75 -14.22 4.49 -8.61
C SER A 75 -14.22 5.38 -9.85
N ASP A 76 -14.84 6.55 -9.80
CA ASP A 76 -14.88 7.48 -10.93
C ASP A 76 -13.48 8.05 -11.21
N PHE A 77 -12.71 8.33 -10.16
CA PHE A 77 -11.30 8.72 -10.28
C PHE A 77 -10.46 7.60 -10.91
N ILE A 78 -10.64 6.34 -10.48
CA ILE A 78 -9.95 5.19 -11.08
C ILE A 78 -10.30 5.08 -12.56
N ALA A 79 -11.58 5.20 -12.93
CA ALA A 79 -12.02 5.18 -14.32
C ALA A 79 -11.37 6.30 -15.16
N SER A 80 -11.37 7.52 -14.64
CA SER A 80 -10.75 8.67 -15.29
C SER A 80 -9.22 8.49 -15.45
N LEU A 81 -8.56 7.92 -14.43
CA LEU A 81 -7.14 7.62 -14.48
C LEU A 81 -6.82 6.55 -15.52
N LYS A 82 -7.63 5.50 -15.62
CA LYS A 82 -7.47 4.41 -16.62
C LYS A 82 -7.65 4.89 -18.05
N GLN A 83 -8.38 5.97 -18.27
CA GLN A 83 -8.56 6.59 -19.59
C GLN A 83 -7.35 7.43 -20.05
N LEU A 84 -6.42 7.76 -19.16
CA LEU A 84 -5.23 8.51 -19.55
C LEU A 84 -4.28 7.61 -20.37
N GLU A 85 -3.88 8.12 -21.54
CA GLU A 85 -2.92 7.42 -22.40
C GLU A 85 -1.60 7.15 -21.69
N GLY A 86 -1.10 5.92 -21.78
CA GLY A 86 0.14 5.48 -21.15
C GLY A 86 -0.01 4.92 -19.74
N VAL A 87 -1.21 4.86 -19.17
CA VAL A 87 -1.46 4.14 -17.93
C VAL A 87 -1.44 2.64 -18.19
N GLU A 88 -0.46 1.94 -17.61
CA GLU A 88 -0.35 0.48 -17.73
C GLU A 88 -1.15 -0.24 -16.64
N GLN A 89 -1.14 0.30 -15.41
CA GLN A 89 -1.76 -0.38 -14.29
C GLN A 89 -2.28 0.58 -13.22
N VAL A 90 -3.52 0.35 -12.77
CA VAL A 90 -4.13 1.00 -11.59
C VAL A 90 -4.53 -0.07 -10.59
N THR A 91 -3.92 -0.04 -9.40
CA THR A 91 -4.18 -1.00 -8.33
C THR A 91 -4.72 -0.30 -7.10
N LEU A 92 -5.50 -1.01 -6.29
CA LEU A 92 -6.09 -0.51 -5.06
C LEU A 92 -5.47 -1.22 -3.85
N THR A 93 -5.26 -0.50 -2.74
CA THR A 93 -5.03 -1.10 -1.42
C THR A 93 -6.19 -0.68 -0.51
N THR A 94 -6.85 -1.63 0.15
CA THR A 94 -8.02 -1.40 0.98
C THR A 94 -8.03 -2.34 2.18
N ASN A 95 -8.71 -1.95 3.25
CA ASN A 95 -8.99 -2.83 4.38
C ASN A 95 -10.12 -3.84 4.09
N GLY A 96 -10.78 -3.72 2.94
CA GLY A 96 -11.80 -4.65 2.46
C GLY A 96 -13.21 -4.43 3.01
N THR A 97 -13.41 -3.66 4.07
CA THR A 97 -14.70 -3.53 4.75
C THR A 97 -15.80 -2.89 3.91
N LEU A 98 -15.43 -2.02 2.96
CA LEU A 98 -16.35 -1.34 2.05
C LEU A 98 -16.34 -1.93 0.64
N LEU A 99 -15.52 -2.95 0.40
CA LEU A 99 -15.22 -3.44 -0.93
C LEU A 99 -16.44 -4.07 -1.61
N SER A 100 -17.20 -4.93 -0.91
CA SER A 100 -18.42 -5.55 -1.43
C SER A 100 -19.41 -4.53 -2.01
N ARG A 101 -19.61 -3.44 -1.30
CA ARG A 101 -20.53 -2.37 -1.74
C ARG A 101 -20.05 -1.66 -3.01
N GLN A 102 -18.74 -1.54 -3.19
CA GLN A 102 -18.15 -0.75 -4.29
C GLN A 102 -17.59 -1.61 -5.43
N LEU A 103 -17.57 -2.93 -5.26
CA LEU A 103 -16.97 -3.85 -6.22
C LEU A 103 -17.52 -3.70 -7.64
N PRO A 104 -18.84 -3.60 -7.88
CA PRO A 104 -19.37 -3.39 -9.23
C PRO A 104 -18.81 -2.12 -9.89
N ALA A 105 -18.72 -1.02 -9.15
CA ALA A 105 -18.19 0.25 -9.66
C ALA A 105 -16.67 0.16 -9.92
N LEU A 106 -15.91 -0.56 -9.10
CA LEU A 106 -14.48 -0.78 -9.30
C LEU A 106 -14.19 -1.66 -10.52
N ILE A 107 -15.03 -2.67 -10.77
CA ILE A 107 -14.97 -3.49 -11.99
C ILE A 107 -15.22 -2.62 -13.22
N ALA A 108 -16.29 -1.84 -13.21
CA ALA A 108 -16.62 -0.91 -14.30
C ALA A 108 -15.53 0.14 -14.54
N ALA A 109 -14.86 0.59 -13.47
CA ALA A 109 -13.72 1.50 -13.54
C ALA A 109 -12.43 0.86 -14.09
N GLY A 110 -12.38 -0.47 -14.23
CA GLY A 110 -11.23 -1.18 -14.78
C GLY A 110 -10.04 -1.29 -13.82
N VAL A 111 -10.29 -1.47 -12.51
CA VAL A 111 -9.21 -1.73 -11.55
C VAL A 111 -8.48 -3.03 -11.90
N ASP A 112 -7.14 -2.99 -11.99
CA ASP A 112 -6.37 -4.15 -12.45
C ASP A 112 -6.12 -5.19 -11.35
N SER A 113 -6.00 -4.77 -10.10
CA SER A 113 -5.90 -5.67 -8.96
C SER A 113 -6.12 -4.97 -7.63
N VAL A 114 -6.48 -5.74 -6.61
CA VAL A 114 -6.74 -5.25 -5.25
C VAL A 114 -5.75 -5.89 -4.27
N ASN A 115 -5.20 -5.11 -3.35
CA ASN A 115 -4.53 -5.64 -2.17
C ASN A 115 -5.45 -5.44 -0.98
N VAL A 116 -5.81 -6.53 -0.32
CA VAL A 116 -6.67 -6.53 0.86
C VAL A 116 -5.80 -6.72 2.10
N SER A 117 -5.91 -5.78 3.04
CA SER A 117 -5.23 -5.89 4.33
C SER A 117 -6.03 -6.80 5.26
N LEU A 118 -5.38 -7.86 5.77
CA LEU A 118 -6.00 -8.84 6.66
C LEU A 118 -4.90 -9.46 7.54
N ASP A 119 -4.96 -9.17 8.84
CA ASP A 119 -3.88 -9.51 9.76
C ASP A 119 -4.14 -10.80 10.56
N THR A 120 -5.42 -11.20 10.71
CA THR A 120 -5.83 -12.40 11.44
C THR A 120 -7.21 -12.89 10.96
N LEU A 121 -7.50 -14.16 11.19
CA LEU A 121 -8.83 -14.77 11.03
C LEU A 121 -9.54 -15.03 12.36
N ASN A 122 -8.91 -14.65 13.49
CA ASN A 122 -9.56 -14.63 14.78
C ASN A 122 -10.43 -13.36 14.91
N GLU A 123 -11.74 -13.52 14.95
CA GLU A 123 -12.69 -12.40 14.95
C GLU A 123 -12.54 -11.48 16.16
N ALA A 124 -12.29 -12.05 17.35
CA ALA A 124 -12.10 -11.27 18.57
C ALA A 124 -10.82 -10.43 18.47
N TYR A 125 -9.72 -11.04 18.06
CA TYR A 125 -8.46 -10.34 17.85
C TYR A 125 -8.52 -9.34 16.69
N TYR A 126 -9.21 -9.66 15.58
CA TYR A 126 -9.42 -8.72 14.50
C TYR A 126 -10.14 -7.45 14.98
N LYS A 127 -11.20 -7.61 15.77
CA LYS A 127 -11.94 -6.51 16.35
C LYS A 127 -11.08 -5.67 17.30
N GLU A 128 -10.28 -6.32 18.15
CA GLU A 128 -9.36 -5.65 19.05
C GLU A 128 -8.27 -4.87 18.29
N LEU A 129 -7.68 -5.49 17.26
CA LEU A 129 -6.59 -4.92 16.48
C LEU A 129 -7.03 -3.74 15.62
N THR A 130 -8.25 -3.80 15.03
CA THR A 130 -8.68 -2.89 13.97
C THR A 130 -9.92 -2.07 14.31
N GLY A 131 -10.70 -2.47 15.30
CA GLY A 131 -12.04 -1.91 15.60
C GLY A 131 -13.13 -2.32 14.62
N GLY A 132 -12.83 -3.18 13.63
CA GLY A 132 -13.73 -3.57 12.55
C GLY A 132 -14.40 -4.92 12.71
N SER A 133 -15.10 -5.36 11.66
CA SER A 133 -15.72 -6.68 11.53
C SER A 133 -15.01 -7.52 10.47
N LEU A 134 -14.53 -8.70 10.85
CA LEU A 134 -13.87 -9.64 9.96
C LEU A 134 -14.81 -10.16 8.87
N GLY A 135 -16.09 -10.37 9.21
CA GLY A 135 -17.09 -10.94 8.30
C GLY A 135 -17.22 -10.15 6.99
N SER A 136 -17.20 -8.82 7.05
CA SER A 136 -17.27 -7.96 5.85
C SER A 136 -16.07 -8.14 4.92
N VAL A 137 -14.88 -8.36 5.48
CA VAL A 137 -13.66 -8.59 4.70
C VAL A 137 -13.71 -9.96 4.03
N LEU A 138 -14.11 -11.00 4.77
CA LEU A 138 -14.23 -12.36 4.22
C LEU A 138 -15.26 -12.43 3.09
N GLN A 139 -16.39 -11.72 3.22
CA GLN A 139 -17.37 -11.60 2.15
C GLN A 139 -16.76 -10.93 0.92
N ALA A 140 -16.03 -9.84 1.09
CA ALA A 140 -15.37 -9.14 0.00
C ALA A 140 -14.36 -10.02 -0.76
N LEU A 141 -13.61 -10.90 -0.05
CA LEU A 141 -12.70 -11.85 -0.68
C LEU A 141 -13.45 -12.87 -1.56
N GLN A 142 -14.61 -13.37 -1.10
CA GLN A 142 -15.46 -14.26 -1.88
C GLN A 142 -15.96 -13.59 -3.16
N GLU A 143 -16.40 -12.34 -3.05
CA GLU A 143 -16.91 -11.56 -4.18
C GLU A 143 -15.81 -11.20 -5.18
N LEU A 144 -14.59 -10.85 -4.71
CA LEU A 144 -13.43 -10.65 -5.59
C LEU A 144 -13.10 -11.92 -6.39
N GLN A 145 -13.09 -13.07 -5.71
CA GLN A 145 -12.84 -14.36 -6.37
C GLN A 145 -13.92 -14.67 -7.41
N ALA A 146 -15.19 -14.48 -7.06
CA ALA A 146 -16.32 -14.73 -7.96
C ALA A 146 -16.30 -13.79 -9.19
N ALA A 147 -15.84 -12.55 -9.00
CA ALA A 147 -15.69 -11.56 -10.07
C ALA A 147 -14.43 -11.75 -10.93
N GLY A 148 -13.53 -12.68 -10.57
CA GLY A 148 -12.27 -12.90 -11.29
C GLY A 148 -11.29 -11.75 -11.19
N ILE A 149 -11.44 -10.84 -10.20
CA ILE A 149 -10.52 -9.71 -9.99
C ILE A 149 -9.26 -10.22 -9.29
N PRO A 150 -8.06 -10.03 -9.86
CA PRO A 150 -6.83 -10.40 -9.21
C PRO A 150 -6.65 -9.67 -7.88
N PHE A 151 -6.33 -10.39 -6.81
CA PHE A 151 -6.06 -9.77 -5.52
C PHE A 151 -4.90 -10.44 -4.78
N LYS A 152 -4.44 -9.80 -3.72
CA LYS A 152 -3.40 -10.30 -2.81
C LYS A 152 -3.79 -9.96 -1.38
N LEU A 153 -3.39 -10.79 -0.44
CA LEU A 153 -3.53 -10.50 0.98
C LEU A 153 -2.25 -9.84 1.50
N ASN A 154 -2.41 -8.83 2.35
CA ASN A 154 -1.34 -8.20 3.11
C ASN A 154 -1.61 -8.40 4.59
N CYS A 155 -0.59 -8.76 5.34
CA CYS A 155 -0.62 -8.87 6.79
C CYS A 155 0.58 -8.11 7.37
N VAL A 156 0.34 -7.31 8.41
CA VAL A 156 1.38 -6.78 9.29
C VAL A 156 1.43 -7.67 10.53
N PRO A 157 2.34 -8.65 10.59
CA PRO A 157 2.35 -9.63 11.67
C PRO A 157 2.91 -8.98 12.94
N LEU A 158 2.14 -9.03 14.02
CA LEU A 158 2.58 -8.64 15.35
C LEU A 158 3.07 -9.86 16.14
N ALA A 159 3.86 -9.65 17.19
CA ALA A 159 4.38 -10.73 18.02
C ALA A 159 3.26 -11.55 18.71
N GLU A 160 2.08 -10.95 18.86
CA GLU A 160 0.86 -11.59 19.34
C GLU A 160 0.32 -12.65 18.37
N ASN A 161 0.67 -12.55 17.06
CA ASN A 161 0.30 -13.52 16.04
C ASN A 161 1.13 -14.81 16.22
N GLY A 162 0.50 -15.84 16.72
CA GLY A 162 1.12 -17.17 16.81
C GLY A 162 1.13 -17.90 15.47
N PHE A 163 1.79 -19.08 15.46
CA PHE A 163 1.80 -19.96 14.29
C PHE A 163 0.38 -20.28 13.77
N ALA A 164 -0.59 -20.44 14.67
CA ALA A 164 -1.98 -20.74 14.30
C ALA A 164 -2.58 -19.65 13.39
N ASP A 165 -2.40 -18.37 13.71
CA ASP A 165 -2.86 -17.25 12.89
C ASP A 165 -2.17 -17.23 11.52
N ILE A 166 -0.84 -17.34 11.51
CA ILE A 166 -0.05 -17.38 10.27
C ILE A 166 -0.51 -18.54 9.38
N ARG A 167 -0.73 -19.72 9.96
CA ARG A 167 -1.21 -20.91 9.23
C ARG A 167 -2.60 -20.69 8.64
N GLN A 168 -3.52 -20.09 9.40
CA GLN A 168 -4.88 -19.81 8.91
C GLN A 168 -4.84 -18.82 7.73
N LEU A 169 -4.01 -17.78 7.78
CA LEU A 169 -3.83 -16.84 6.67
C LEU A 169 -3.23 -17.52 5.43
N LEU A 170 -2.25 -18.42 5.60
CA LEU A 170 -1.70 -19.23 4.51
C LEU A 170 -2.77 -20.13 3.88
N GLN A 171 -3.58 -20.80 4.70
CA GLN A 171 -4.68 -21.65 4.22
C GLN A 171 -5.74 -20.84 3.47
N LEU A 172 -6.06 -19.62 3.94
CA LEU A 172 -6.97 -18.72 3.27
C LEU A 172 -6.43 -18.26 1.91
N ALA A 173 -5.17 -17.89 1.85
CA ALA A 173 -4.50 -17.48 0.62
C ALA A 173 -4.46 -18.63 -0.41
N ASP A 174 -4.17 -19.84 0.06
CA ASP A 174 -4.18 -21.06 -0.76
C ASP A 174 -5.58 -21.37 -1.29
N LYS A 175 -6.60 -21.30 -0.43
CA LYS A 175 -8.02 -21.47 -0.83
C LYS A 175 -8.42 -20.55 -1.98
N TYR A 176 -7.97 -19.30 -1.97
CA TYR A 176 -8.28 -18.33 -3.01
C TYR A 176 -7.25 -18.33 -4.15
N ASN A 177 -6.20 -19.14 -4.06
CA ASN A 177 -5.09 -19.18 -5.02
C ASN A 177 -4.46 -17.77 -5.24
N VAL A 178 -4.16 -17.06 -4.14
CA VAL A 178 -3.61 -15.71 -4.15
C VAL A 178 -2.36 -15.60 -3.29
N PRO A 179 -1.41 -14.71 -3.62
CA PRO A 179 -0.24 -14.48 -2.77
C PRO A 179 -0.62 -13.84 -1.43
N LEU A 180 -0.10 -14.37 -0.33
CA LEU A 180 -0.06 -13.71 0.97
C LEU A 180 1.26 -12.96 1.11
N ARG A 181 1.23 -11.73 1.62
CA ARG A 181 2.44 -10.93 1.89
C ARG A 181 2.46 -10.50 3.34
N PHE A 182 3.52 -10.87 4.03
CA PHE A 182 3.86 -10.32 5.34
C PHE A 182 4.66 -9.03 5.15
N ILE A 183 4.22 -7.97 5.81
CA ILE A 183 4.84 -6.65 5.76
C ILE A 183 5.39 -6.36 7.15
N GLU A 184 6.69 -6.19 7.24
CA GLU A 184 7.36 -5.86 8.48
C GLU A 184 6.82 -4.56 9.08
N LEU A 185 6.56 -4.58 10.39
CA LEU A 185 6.12 -3.40 11.13
C LEU A 185 7.21 -2.32 11.07
N MET A 186 6.88 -1.17 10.51
CA MET A 186 7.78 -0.03 10.46
C MET A 186 7.63 0.82 11.72
N PRO A 187 8.73 1.32 12.32
CA PRO A 187 8.66 2.14 13.52
C PRO A 187 8.02 3.49 13.21
N LEU A 188 6.88 3.74 13.83
CA LEU A 188 6.14 4.99 13.80
C LEU A 188 5.89 5.42 15.25
N ASP A 189 5.68 6.72 15.48
CA ASP A 189 5.40 7.21 16.83
C ASP A 189 4.14 6.57 17.43
N CYS A 190 3.13 6.27 16.60
CA CYS A 190 1.86 5.68 17.05
C CYS A 190 1.96 4.19 17.43
N ASN A 191 3.04 3.49 17.07
CA ASN A 191 3.19 2.06 17.32
C ASN A 191 4.45 1.68 18.10
N ALA A 192 5.06 2.63 18.79
CA ALA A 192 6.31 2.43 19.52
C ALA A 192 6.25 1.30 20.57
N ASN A 193 5.07 0.98 21.08
CA ASN A 193 4.82 -0.08 22.05
C ASN A 193 4.50 -1.45 21.42
N LEU A 194 4.44 -1.54 20.09
CA LEU A 194 4.12 -2.78 19.40
C LEU A 194 5.39 -3.46 18.92
N GLN A 195 5.41 -4.77 19.01
CA GLN A 195 6.46 -5.60 18.45
C GLN A 195 5.94 -6.35 17.23
N GLY A 196 6.57 -6.11 16.07
CA GLY A 196 6.28 -6.86 14.83
C GLY A 196 7.17 -8.10 14.72
N LEU A 197 6.72 -9.07 13.94
CA LEU A 197 7.54 -10.20 13.51
C LEU A 197 8.27 -9.83 12.22
N SER A 198 9.59 -10.06 12.20
CA SER A 198 10.39 -9.97 10.99
C SER A 198 10.11 -11.15 10.04
N GLY A 199 10.45 -11.00 8.77
CA GLY A 199 10.34 -12.11 7.83
C GLY A 199 11.20 -13.32 8.20
N SER A 200 12.35 -13.10 8.84
CA SER A 200 13.21 -14.18 9.34
C SER A 200 12.56 -14.96 10.48
N GLU A 201 11.91 -14.29 11.42
CA GLU A 201 11.16 -14.94 12.49
C GLU A 201 9.99 -15.75 11.96
N ILE A 202 9.22 -15.20 11.02
CA ILE A 202 8.12 -15.93 10.38
C ILE A 202 8.64 -17.19 9.65
N ARG A 203 9.73 -17.05 8.88
CA ARG A 203 10.35 -18.22 8.21
C ARG A 203 10.80 -19.28 9.21
N THR A 204 11.33 -18.88 10.35
CA THR A 204 11.72 -19.79 11.45
C THR A 204 10.51 -20.49 12.04
N ILE A 205 9.42 -19.76 12.35
CA ILE A 205 8.15 -20.30 12.84
C ILE A 205 7.60 -21.36 11.88
N LEU A 206 7.59 -21.05 10.57
CA LEU A 206 7.11 -21.98 9.55
C LEU A 206 8.00 -23.23 9.43
N ALA A 207 9.32 -23.06 9.49
CA ALA A 207 10.26 -24.17 9.42
C ALA A 207 10.15 -25.09 10.65
N GLN A 208 10.00 -24.54 11.86
CA GLN A 208 9.76 -25.30 13.09
C GLN A 208 8.46 -26.10 13.04
N ALA A 209 7.47 -25.60 12.30
CA ALA A 209 6.22 -26.33 12.03
C ALA A 209 6.34 -27.39 10.92
N GLY A 210 7.56 -27.67 10.42
CA GLY A 210 7.82 -28.67 9.39
C GLY A 210 7.53 -28.21 7.96
N LEU A 211 7.25 -26.92 7.75
CA LEU A 211 7.01 -26.37 6.42
C LEU A 211 8.34 -26.03 5.74
N LYS A 212 8.58 -26.59 4.56
CA LYS A 212 9.79 -26.32 3.77
C LYS A 212 9.59 -25.09 2.92
N LEU A 213 10.44 -24.08 3.12
CA LEU A 213 10.45 -22.85 2.34
C LEU A 213 11.60 -22.87 1.33
N GLN A 214 11.31 -22.43 0.10
CA GLN A 214 12.29 -22.26 -0.95
C GLN A 214 12.12 -20.90 -1.61
N PRO A 215 13.21 -20.14 -1.88
CA PRO A 215 13.11 -18.87 -2.60
C PRO A 215 12.40 -19.04 -3.94
N ASP A 216 11.55 -18.08 -4.28
CA ASP A 216 10.88 -17.99 -5.58
C ASP A 216 11.33 -16.71 -6.30
N ALA A 217 12.00 -16.87 -7.44
CA ALA A 217 12.48 -15.76 -8.25
C ALA A 217 11.33 -15.04 -9.00
N GLN A 218 10.14 -15.63 -9.06
CA GLN A 218 9.00 -15.04 -9.75
C GLN A 218 8.48 -13.79 -9.02
N ARG A 219 8.14 -12.76 -9.80
CA ARG A 219 7.54 -11.53 -9.28
C ARG A 219 6.02 -11.57 -9.41
N TYR A 220 5.33 -11.34 -8.30
CA TYR A 220 3.87 -11.31 -8.25
C TYR A 220 3.33 -9.88 -8.10
N GLY A 221 3.82 -8.97 -8.96
CA GLY A 221 3.41 -7.56 -9.01
C GLY A 221 4.58 -6.59 -8.96
N ASN A 222 4.29 -5.28 -8.78
CA ASN A 222 5.27 -4.19 -8.87
C ASN A 222 5.92 -3.82 -7.52
N GLY A 223 5.56 -4.54 -6.46
CA GLY A 223 6.07 -4.29 -5.10
C GLY A 223 7.44 -4.91 -4.86
N PRO A 224 8.06 -4.60 -3.71
CA PRO A 224 9.40 -5.04 -3.36
C PRO A 224 9.44 -6.41 -2.66
N ALA A 225 8.31 -7.13 -2.58
CA ALA A 225 8.26 -8.40 -1.87
C ALA A 225 9.22 -9.42 -2.49
N SER A 226 10.03 -10.06 -1.64
CA SER A 226 10.71 -11.31 -1.94
C SER A 226 9.74 -12.47 -1.72
N TYR A 227 9.71 -13.45 -2.61
CA TYR A 227 8.75 -14.54 -2.54
C TYR A 227 9.40 -15.87 -2.23
N TRP A 228 8.62 -16.74 -1.54
CA TRP A 228 9.05 -18.07 -1.12
C TRP A 228 7.91 -19.06 -1.36
N ARG A 229 8.22 -20.20 -1.95
CA ARG A 229 7.30 -21.33 -2.06
C ARG A 229 7.31 -22.11 -0.77
N ILE A 230 6.13 -22.55 -0.35
CA ILE A 230 5.93 -23.39 0.82
C ILE A 230 5.42 -24.76 0.32
N GLY A 231 6.08 -25.82 0.75
CA GLY A 231 5.64 -27.17 0.39
C GLY A 231 4.20 -27.43 0.85
N GLY A 232 3.34 -27.90 -0.07
CA GLY A 232 1.93 -28.15 0.19
C GLY A 232 0.98 -26.96 -0.06
N TYR A 233 1.50 -25.79 -0.51
CA TYR A 233 0.71 -24.63 -0.86
C TYR A 233 0.92 -24.28 -2.35
N ALA A 234 -0.16 -23.92 -3.04
CA ALA A 234 -0.12 -23.58 -4.45
C ALA A 234 0.54 -22.20 -4.69
N MET A 235 0.25 -21.22 -3.80
CA MET A 235 0.71 -19.85 -3.94
C MET A 235 1.89 -19.53 -3.02
N PRO A 236 2.80 -18.66 -3.46
CA PRO A 236 3.94 -18.27 -2.65
C PRO A 236 3.54 -17.30 -1.54
N VAL A 237 4.36 -17.27 -0.49
CA VAL A 237 4.36 -16.23 0.52
C VAL A 237 5.39 -15.16 0.17
N GLY A 238 5.00 -13.90 0.30
CA GLY A 238 5.88 -12.75 0.07
C GLY A 238 6.31 -12.09 1.39
N PHE A 239 7.51 -11.56 1.43
CA PHE A 239 8.01 -10.77 2.55
C PHE A 239 8.41 -9.37 2.06
N ILE A 240 7.92 -8.34 2.74
CA ILE A 240 8.29 -6.94 2.54
C ILE A 240 8.98 -6.50 3.82
N GLU A 241 10.29 -6.46 3.79
CA GLU A 241 11.16 -6.30 4.96
C GLU A 241 11.96 -4.98 4.84
N PRO A 242 11.33 -3.80 5.07
CA PRO A 242 12.01 -2.52 4.91
C PRO A 242 13.16 -2.32 5.91
N LEU A 243 13.14 -2.95 7.07
CA LEU A 243 14.17 -2.79 8.10
C LEU A 243 15.30 -3.82 7.93
N HIS A 244 14.94 -5.11 7.84
CA HIS A 244 15.90 -6.20 7.87
C HIS A 244 16.41 -6.63 6.48
N ASN A 245 15.64 -6.37 5.41
CA ASN A 245 16.05 -6.68 4.03
C ASN A 245 15.70 -5.52 3.10
N LYS A 246 16.45 -4.43 3.25
CA LYS A 246 16.21 -3.16 2.54
C LYS A 246 16.26 -3.36 1.03
N PHE A 247 15.21 -2.90 0.37
CA PHE A 247 15.06 -2.91 -1.10
C PHE A 247 15.25 -1.52 -1.72
N CYS A 248 15.91 -0.60 -1.02
CA CYS A 248 16.07 0.79 -1.46
C CYS A 248 16.81 0.90 -2.79
N ALA A 249 17.82 0.05 -3.02
CA ALA A 249 18.59 0.03 -4.26
C ALA A 249 17.78 -0.26 -5.53
N VAL A 250 16.61 -0.91 -5.40
CA VAL A 250 15.70 -1.23 -6.51
C VAL A 250 14.34 -0.57 -6.38
N CYS A 251 14.22 0.43 -5.51
CA CYS A 251 12.94 1.09 -5.21
C CYS A 251 12.51 2.00 -6.36
N ASN A 252 11.43 1.63 -7.04
CA ASN A 252 10.87 2.34 -8.20
C ASN A 252 9.74 3.32 -7.87
N ARG A 253 9.52 3.66 -6.58
CA ARG A 253 8.29 4.32 -6.12
C ARG A 253 8.51 5.74 -5.64
N VAL A 254 7.50 6.56 -5.90
CA VAL A 254 7.26 7.85 -5.24
C VAL A 254 5.85 7.88 -4.68
N ARG A 255 5.54 8.82 -3.78
CA ARG A 255 4.26 8.90 -3.09
C ARG A 255 3.68 10.30 -3.18
N LEU A 256 2.36 10.36 -3.34
CA LEU A 256 1.58 11.58 -3.24
C LEU A 256 0.62 11.42 -2.06
N THR A 257 0.73 12.30 -1.09
CA THR A 257 -0.17 12.32 0.07
C THR A 257 -1.51 12.95 -0.32
N SER A 258 -2.54 12.75 0.50
CA SER A 258 -3.87 13.34 0.29
C SER A 258 -3.85 14.87 0.30
N VAL A 259 -2.91 15.46 1.03
CA VAL A 259 -2.71 16.91 1.11
C VAL A 259 -1.78 17.49 0.03
N GLY A 260 -1.33 16.66 -0.93
CA GLY A 260 -0.57 17.15 -2.08
C GLY A 260 0.95 17.13 -1.94
N MET A 261 1.50 16.58 -0.86
CA MET A 261 2.94 16.42 -0.75
C MET A 261 3.42 15.28 -1.66
N LEU A 262 4.26 15.59 -2.64
CA LEU A 262 4.98 14.58 -3.42
C LEU A 262 6.27 14.24 -2.68
N LYS A 263 6.33 13.00 -2.14
CA LYS A 263 7.45 12.48 -1.37
C LYS A 263 8.26 11.47 -2.20
N PRO A 264 9.58 11.65 -2.34
CA PRO A 264 10.42 10.71 -3.07
C PRO A 264 10.61 9.38 -2.31
N CYS A 265 10.51 9.39 -0.99
CA CYS A 265 10.63 8.22 -0.12
C CYS A 265 9.56 8.23 0.96
N LEU A 266 9.16 7.05 1.45
CA LEU A 266 8.25 6.91 2.58
C LEU A 266 8.79 7.61 3.83
N TYR A 267 10.05 7.37 4.13
CA TYR A 267 10.73 7.85 5.32
C TYR A 267 11.16 9.32 5.24
N SER A 268 11.46 9.83 4.04
CA SER A 268 12.00 11.19 3.90
C SER A 268 10.97 12.23 4.33
N ASP A 269 11.41 13.19 5.13
CA ASP A 269 10.66 14.42 5.39
C ASP A 269 10.70 15.35 4.17
N ASP A 270 11.65 15.13 3.25
CA ASP A 270 11.72 15.85 1.99
C ASP A 270 10.50 15.59 1.13
N GLY A 271 10.00 16.62 0.52
CA GLY A 271 8.86 16.58 -0.36
C GLY A 271 8.55 17.97 -0.90
N ILE A 272 7.59 18.03 -1.80
CA ILE A 272 7.11 19.31 -2.32
C ILE A 272 5.59 19.36 -2.26
N ASP A 273 5.04 20.48 -1.81
CA ASP A 273 3.59 20.72 -1.79
C ASP A 273 3.10 21.10 -3.18
N LEU A 274 2.68 20.07 -3.94
CA LEU A 274 2.09 20.27 -5.27
C LEU A 274 0.70 20.91 -5.20
N LYS A 275 -0.06 20.74 -4.11
CA LYS A 275 -1.38 21.34 -3.93
C LYS A 275 -1.26 22.89 -3.92
N HIS A 276 -0.32 23.40 -3.14
CA HIS A 276 -0.09 24.85 -3.08
C HIS A 276 0.27 25.39 -4.45
N LEU A 277 1.24 24.79 -5.12
CA LEU A 277 1.63 25.19 -6.48
C LEU A 277 0.48 25.15 -7.49
N LEU A 278 -0.33 24.10 -7.46
CA LEU A 278 -1.49 23.96 -8.35
C LEU A 278 -2.53 25.06 -8.12
N ARG A 279 -2.78 25.42 -6.87
CA ARG A 279 -3.77 26.44 -6.49
C ARG A 279 -3.26 27.85 -6.74
N ASP A 280 -1.95 28.04 -6.74
CA ASP A 280 -1.30 29.30 -7.13
C ASP A 280 -1.17 29.46 -8.65
N GLY A 281 -1.67 28.47 -9.42
CA GLY A 281 -1.75 28.59 -10.87
C GLY A 281 -0.49 28.18 -11.63
N ILE A 282 0.35 27.29 -11.06
CA ILE A 282 1.54 26.77 -11.74
C ILE A 282 1.19 26.21 -13.13
N SER A 283 2.01 26.50 -14.14
CA SER A 283 1.85 25.93 -15.48
C SER A 283 2.17 24.43 -15.51
N ASP A 284 1.68 23.70 -16.51
CA ASP A 284 1.96 22.26 -16.66
C ASP A 284 3.45 21.99 -16.89
N THR A 285 4.15 22.87 -17.56
CA THR A 285 5.60 22.79 -17.77
C THR A 285 6.37 22.91 -16.47
N GLU A 286 6.03 23.90 -15.65
CA GLU A 286 6.67 24.10 -14.34
C GLU A 286 6.33 22.98 -13.37
N LEU A 287 5.09 22.46 -13.37
CA LEU A 287 4.68 21.30 -12.60
C LEU A 287 5.53 20.08 -12.95
N LEU A 288 5.70 19.81 -14.27
CA LEU A 288 6.52 18.72 -14.77
C LEU A 288 7.98 18.84 -14.29
N GLN A 289 8.58 20.02 -14.45
CA GLN A 289 9.96 20.29 -14.04
C GLN A 289 10.15 20.14 -12.52
N THR A 290 9.17 20.59 -11.76
CA THR A 290 9.17 20.51 -10.29
C THR A 290 9.09 19.06 -9.83
N MET A 291 8.18 18.26 -10.41
CA MET A 291 8.09 16.83 -10.14
C MET A 291 9.36 16.10 -10.56
N GLN A 292 9.94 16.45 -11.69
CA GLN A 292 11.19 15.84 -12.16
C GLN A 292 12.34 16.07 -11.18
N LYS A 293 12.50 17.29 -10.66
CA LYS A 293 13.55 17.63 -9.69
C LYS A 293 13.44 16.79 -8.41
N ILE A 294 12.24 16.72 -7.80
CA ILE A 294 12.06 15.99 -6.55
C ILE A 294 12.20 14.47 -6.73
N ILE A 295 11.76 13.92 -7.87
CA ILE A 295 11.91 12.50 -8.17
C ILE A 295 13.37 12.16 -8.43
N TYR A 296 14.10 13.02 -9.14
CA TYR A 296 15.53 12.85 -9.38
C TYR A 296 16.33 12.84 -8.07
N ALA A 297 16.00 13.74 -7.13
CA ALA A 297 16.65 13.86 -5.83
C ALA A 297 16.27 12.77 -4.82
N LYS A 298 15.54 11.71 -5.25
CA LYS A 298 15.19 10.59 -4.37
C LYS A 298 16.41 10.05 -3.63
N PRO A 299 16.35 9.91 -2.26
CA PRO A 299 17.49 9.43 -1.47
C PRO A 299 17.88 8.00 -1.82
N ASP A 300 19.12 7.61 -1.53
CA ASP A 300 19.64 6.25 -1.69
C ASP A 300 18.85 5.23 -0.89
N GLY A 301 18.47 5.58 0.35
CA GLY A 301 17.73 4.72 1.25
C GLY A 301 17.05 5.47 2.38
N HIS A 302 16.38 4.73 3.23
CA HIS A 302 15.80 5.22 4.48
C HIS A 302 16.75 4.97 5.65
N ARG A 303 16.45 5.63 6.79
CA ARG A 303 17.22 5.56 8.04
C ARG A 303 16.28 5.28 9.24
N PHE A 304 15.33 4.37 9.09
CA PHE A 304 14.38 4.01 10.15
C PHE A 304 15.06 3.52 11.45
N GLU A 305 16.25 2.93 11.33
CA GLU A 305 17.04 2.48 12.48
C GLU A 305 17.61 3.62 13.32
N VAL A 306 17.62 4.85 12.80
CA VAL A 306 18.13 6.03 13.52
C VAL A 306 16.99 6.82 14.15
N GLN A 307 15.83 6.88 13.49
CA GLN A 307 14.70 7.67 13.92
C GLN A 307 13.38 7.07 13.44
N ALA A 308 12.38 6.96 14.31
CA ALA A 308 11.01 6.64 13.92
C ALA A 308 10.43 7.77 13.05
N ALA A 309 9.51 7.41 12.17
CA ALA A 309 8.86 8.40 11.32
C ALA A 309 7.77 9.15 12.11
N ARG A 310 7.75 10.48 11.97
CA ARG A 310 6.84 11.40 12.68
C ARG A 310 5.46 11.55 12.05
N PHE A 311 5.03 10.60 11.23
CA PHE A 311 3.74 10.64 10.55
C PHE A 311 3.02 9.30 10.70
N ASN A 312 1.70 9.33 10.63
CA ASN A 312 0.88 8.13 10.60
C ASN A 312 0.81 7.53 9.20
N MET A 313 0.67 6.22 9.09
CA MET A 313 0.56 5.55 7.78
C MET A 313 -0.66 6.04 6.99
N SER A 314 -1.76 6.36 7.64
CA SER A 314 -2.96 6.93 7.01
C SER A 314 -2.71 8.25 6.28
N GLN A 315 -1.76 9.06 6.74
CA GLN A 315 -1.42 10.36 6.15
C GLN A 315 -0.61 10.24 4.86
N ILE A 316 0.19 9.19 4.72
CA ILE A 316 1.11 9.01 3.59
C ILE A 316 0.70 7.90 2.62
N GLY A 317 -0.39 7.23 2.91
CA GLY A 317 -0.91 6.13 2.12
C GLY A 317 -0.11 4.84 2.31
N GLY A 318 -0.43 4.12 3.35
CA GLY A 318 0.14 2.83 3.74
C GLY A 318 0.02 1.72 2.72
#